data_ecac3ce2c13a08b1ae09b47e97ae62f8
#
_entry.id   ecac3ce2c13a08b1ae09b47e97ae62f8
#
_cell.length_a   1.000
_cell.length_b   1.000
_cell.length_c   1.000
_cell.angle_alpha   90.00
_cell.angle_beta   90.00
_cell.angle_gamma   90.00
#
_symmetry.space_group_name_H-M   'P 1'
#
loop_
_entity.id
_entity.type
_entity.pdbx_description
1 polymer ?
#
loop_
_entity_poly.entity_id
_entity_poly.type
_entity_poly.pdbx_seq_one_letter_code
_entity_poly.pdbx_strand_id
1 'polypeptide(L)'
;MVYLFVIDDDYIVYVGNYPSSDTKIAILPEKLREFYMHIHNGWFESISGGLGLLPIEKIQFLDESERGLPQEILQSVELSKTYYVFHNGGGFLCINTENAANPKSLVWWTNNRPKLGIDFWSFLDSWIEIGFLY
;
A
#
# COMPACT_ATOMS: atom_id res chain seq x y z
N MET A 1 3.88 17.18 -5.16
CA MET A 1 4.78 17.63 -4.07
C MET A 1 5.92 16.65 -3.94
N VAL A 2 7.11 17.15 -3.71
CA VAL A 2 8.32 16.32 -3.63
C VAL A 2 8.85 16.37 -2.20
N TYR A 3 9.16 15.20 -1.65
CA TYR A 3 9.78 15.05 -0.33
C TYR A 3 11.17 14.46 -0.49
N LEU A 4 12.15 15.08 0.14
CA LEU A 4 13.52 14.60 0.16
C LEU A 4 13.89 14.12 1.55
N PHE A 5 14.29 12.86 1.65
CA PHE A 5 14.85 12.28 2.88
C PHE A 5 16.36 12.06 2.71
N VAL A 6 17.11 12.34 3.76
CA VAL A 6 18.55 12.09 3.81
C VAL A 6 18.80 11.10 4.94
N ILE A 7 19.30 9.91 4.59
CA ILE A 7 19.60 8.84 5.53
C ILE A 7 21.02 8.35 5.25
N ASP A 8 21.94 8.48 6.22
CA ASP A 8 23.34 8.03 6.11
C ASP A 8 24.03 8.50 4.81
N ASP A 9 23.90 9.79 4.49
CA ASP A 9 24.43 10.44 3.28
C ASP A 9 23.77 10.00 1.97
N ASP A 10 22.79 9.11 2.00
CA ASP A 10 21.98 8.75 0.84
C ASP A 10 20.71 9.60 0.76
N TYR A 11 20.22 9.78 -0.46
CA TYR A 11 19.02 10.56 -0.73
C TYR A 11 17.88 9.65 -1.20
N ILE A 12 16.71 9.83 -0.60
CA ILE A 12 15.46 9.18 -1.03
C ILE A 12 14.48 10.28 -1.42
N VAL A 13 13.97 10.21 -2.62
CA VAL A 13 13.04 11.22 -3.15
C VAL A 13 11.68 10.62 -3.35
N TYR A 14 10.69 11.13 -2.62
CA TYR A 14 9.28 10.74 -2.74
C TYR A 14 8.49 11.81 -3.46
N VAL A 15 7.63 11.39 -4.36
CA VAL A 15 6.72 12.28 -5.09
C VAL A 15 5.30 11.92 -4.73
N GLY A 16 4.57 12.87 -4.12
CA GLY A 16 3.15 12.72 -3.82
C GLY A 16 2.32 13.21 -5.00
N ASN A 17 1.34 12.41 -5.43
CA ASN A 17 0.38 12.82 -6.46
C ASN A 17 -0.58 13.88 -5.91
N TYR A 18 -1.23 14.63 -6.79
CA TYR A 18 -2.29 15.55 -6.37
C TYR A 18 -3.45 14.79 -5.73
N PRO A 19 -4.12 15.38 -4.72
CA PRO A 19 -5.30 14.77 -4.12
C PRO A 19 -6.35 14.41 -5.16
N SER A 20 -7.14 13.37 -4.87
CA SER A 20 -8.18 12.88 -5.78
C SER A 20 -9.57 13.16 -5.21
N SER A 21 -10.53 13.40 -6.10
CA SER A 21 -11.96 13.47 -5.77
C SER A 21 -12.74 12.27 -6.31
N ASP A 22 -12.07 11.21 -6.74
CA ASP A 22 -12.68 10.00 -7.26
C ASP A 22 -13.56 9.33 -6.19
N THR A 23 -14.78 8.96 -6.57
CA THR A 23 -15.73 8.28 -5.68
C THR A 23 -15.21 6.92 -5.19
N LYS A 24 -14.31 6.29 -5.91
CA LYS A 24 -13.67 5.03 -5.50
C LYS A 24 -12.93 5.14 -4.17
N ILE A 25 -12.55 6.35 -3.75
CA ILE A 25 -11.91 6.60 -2.45
C ILE A 25 -12.75 6.06 -1.30
N ALA A 26 -14.07 5.95 -1.46
CA ALA A 26 -14.98 5.43 -0.44
C ALA A 26 -14.66 3.99 0.01
N ILE A 27 -13.91 3.21 -0.77
CA ILE A 27 -13.48 1.85 -0.37
C ILE A 27 -12.40 1.87 0.71
N LEU A 28 -11.70 3.00 0.89
CA LEU A 28 -10.57 3.10 1.81
C LEU A 28 -11.05 3.29 3.25
N PRO A 29 -10.25 2.85 4.25
CA PRO A 29 -10.48 3.22 5.65
C PRO A 29 -10.45 4.73 5.84
N GLU A 30 -11.13 5.24 6.85
CA GLU A 30 -11.35 6.66 7.05
C GLU A 30 -10.08 7.52 6.98
N LYS A 31 -9.04 7.16 7.73
CA LYS A 31 -7.78 7.93 7.75
C LYS A 31 -7.07 7.92 6.39
N LEU A 32 -7.09 6.81 5.71
CA LEU A 32 -6.48 6.71 4.38
C LEU A 32 -7.30 7.48 3.35
N ARG A 33 -8.62 7.47 3.47
CA ARG A 33 -9.54 8.25 2.66
C ARG A 33 -9.26 9.74 2.78
N GLU A 34 -9.10 10.24 4.00
CA GLU A 34 -8.71 11.64 4.27
C GLU A 34 -7.37 11.99 3.62
N PHE A 35 -6.39 11.10 3.70
CA PHE A 35 -5.10 11.28 3.07
C PHE A 35 -5.23 11.42 1.55
N TYR A 36 -5.97 10.54 0.88
CA TYR A 36 -6.14 10.55 -0.57
C TYR A 36 -6.93 11.77 -1.07
N MET A 37 -7.89 12.24 -0.29
CA MET A 37 -8.73 13.38 -0.65
C MET A 37 -8.03 14.72 -0.43
N HIS A 38 -7.20 14.84 0.59
CA HIS A 38 -6.71 16.14 1.04
C HIS A 38 -5.19 16.31 0.98
N ILE A 39 -4.45 15.23 0.91
CA ILE A 39 -2.98 15.28 0.93
C ILE A 39 -2.43 14.77 -0.40
N HIS A 40 -2.48 13.47 -0.65
CA HIS A 40 -1.97 12.88 -1.88
C HIS A 40 -2.82 11.67 -2.33
N ASN A 41 -3.02 11.58 -3.64
CA ASN A 41 -3.56 10.37 -4.27
C ASN A 41 -2.43 9.35 -4.44
N GLY A 42 -1.94 8.80 -3.32
CA GLY A 42 -0.77 7.95 -3.31
C GLY A 42 0.53 8.72 -3.51
N TRP A 43 1.63 8.02 -3.48
CA TRP A 43 2.97 8.58 -3.72
C TRP A 43 3.93 7.47 -4.18
N PHE A 44 5.07 7.87 -4.73
CA PHE A 44 6.07 6.93 -5.22
C PHE A 44 7.48 7.42 -4.93
N GLU A 45 8.40 6.48 -4.85
CA GLU A 45 9.82 6.74 -4.73
C GLU A 45 10.40 6.87 -6.15
N SER A 46 11.01 8.03 -6.45
CA SER A 46 11.37 8.38 -7.84
C SER A 46 12.57 7.61 -8.40
N ILE A 47 13.45 7.11 -7.53
CA ILE A 47 14.67 6.39 -7.95
C ILE A 47 14.37 4.94 -8.29
N SER A 48 13.47 4.29 -7.57
CA SER A 48 13.13 2.87 -7.75
C SER A 48 12.05 2.60 -8.79
N GLY A 49 11.75 3.54 -9.66
CA GLY A 49 10.83 3.29 -10.77
C GLY A 49 9.35 3.29 -10.40
N GLY A 50 8.96 4.07 -9.41
CA GLY A 50 7.55 4.31 -9.11
C GLY A 50 6.95 3.38 -8.06
N LEU A 51 7.77 2.73 -7.26
CA LEU A 51 7.30 1.92 -6.13
C LEU A 51 6.77 2.81 -5.02
N GLY A 52 5.63 2.45 -4.45
CA GLY A 52 5.03 3.22 -3.37
C GLY A 52 3.54 2.98 -3.18
N LEU A 53 2.89 3.92 -2.51
CA LEU A 53 1.46 3.88 -2.25
C LEU A 53 0.69 4.17 -3.55
N LEU A 54 -0.12 3.23 -3.99
CA LEU A 54 -0.80 3.32 -5.28
C LEU A 54 -1.83 4.47 -5.32
N PRO A 55 -1.94 5.16 -6.46
CA PRO A 55 -3.08 6.06 -6.67
C PRO A 55 -4.38 5.26 -6.70
N ILE A 56 -5.49 5.90 -6.35
CA ILE A 56 -6.79 5.22 -6.23
C ILE A 56 -7.20 4.48 -7.52
N GLU A 57 -6.82 5.01 -8.67
CA GLU A 57 -7.14 4.41 -9.97
C GLU A 57 -6.49 3.05 -10.19
N LYS A 58 -5.39 2.76 -9.48
CA LYS A 58 -4.62 1.52 -9.57
C LYS A 58 -4.87 0.54 -8.44
N ILE A 59 -5.64 0.94 -7.42
CA ILE A 59 -6.01 0.05 -6.33
C ILE A 59 -7.01 -0.97 -6.85
N GLN A 60 -6.73 -2.26 -6.64
CA GLN A 60 -7.56 -3.37 -7.08
C GLN A 60 -7.79 -4.35 -5.95
N PHE A 61 -9.01 -4.89 -5.87
CA PHE A 61 -9.27 -6.04 -5.00
C PHE A 61 -8.55 -7.28 -5.53
N LEU A 62 -8.24 -8.21 -4.64
CA LEU A 62 -7.45 -9.39 -5.01
C LEU A 62 -8.17 -10.29 -6.00
N ASP A 63 -9.50 -10.35 -5.98
CA ASP A 63 -10.28 -11.12 -6.96
C ASP A 63 -10.33 -10.49 -8.36
N GLU A 64 -10.01 -9.21 -8.47
CA GLU A 64 -9.90 -8.51 -9.75
C GLU A 64 -8.51 -8.59 -10.37
N SER A 65 -7.51 -9.01 -9.59
CA SER A 65 -6.12 -9.07 -10.02
C SER A 65 -5.81 -10.37 -10.74
N GLU A 66 -5.06 -10.28 -11.84
CA GLU A 66 -4.56 -11.44 -12.57
C GLU A 66 -3.31 -12.06 -11.93
N ARG A 67 -2.84 -11.53 -10.81
CA ARG A 67 -1.65 -12.03 -10.12
C ARG A 67 -1.91 -13.41 -9.52
N GLY A 68 -0.91 -14.30 -9.62
CA GLY A 68 -0.91 -15.52 -8.86
C GLY A 68 -0.81 -15.23 -7.36
N LEU A 69 -1.74 -15.77 -6.57
CA LEU A 69 -1.78 -15.54 -5.14
C LEU A 69 -1.24 -16.75 -4.37
N PRO A 70 -0.48 -16.53 -3.29
CA PRO A 70 -0.07 -17.63 -2.42
C PRO A 70 -1.30 -18.36 -1.83
N GLN A 71 -1.18 -19.67 -1.66
CA GLN A 71 -2.25 -20.50 -1.10
C GLN A 71 -2.68 -20.01 0.28
N GLU A 72 -1.75 -19.50 1.08
CA GLU A 72 -2.05 -18.98 2.41
C GLU A 72 -2.96 -17.75 2.36
N ILE A 73 -2.84 -16.90 1.36
CA ILE A 73 -3.75 -15.77 1.17
C ILE A 73 -5.12 -16.25 0.75
N LEU A 74 -5.19 -17.18 -0.20
CA LEU A 74 -6.45 -17.75 -0.67
C LEU A 74 -7.27 -18.37 0.47
N GLN A 75 -6.59 -18.93 1.48
CA GLN A 75 -7.22 -19.56 2.64
C GLN A 75 -7.50 -18.62 3.80
N SER A 76 -6.84 -17.47 3.86
CA SER A 76 -6.82 -16.61 5.04
C SER A 76 -7.71 -15.38 4.93
N VAL A 77 -8.00 -14.91 3.72
CA VAL A 77 -8.76 -13.67 3.52
C VAL A 77 -9.79 -13.82 2.40
N GLU A 78 -10.85 -13.02 2.50
CA GLU A 78 -11.82 -12.91 1.42
C GLU A 78 -11.28 -11.95 0.35
N LEU A 79 -11.04 -12.48 -0.85
CA LEU A 79 -10.36 -11.76 -1.93
C LEU A 79 -11.16 -10.53 -2.38
N SER A 80 -12.48 -10.61 -2.38
CA SER A 80 -13.37 -9.51 -2.77
C SER A 80 -13.37 -8.35 -1.77
N LYS A 81 -12.80 -8.54 -0.58
CA LYS A 81 -12.73 -7.54 0.49
C LYS A 81 -11.29 -7.15 0.85
N THR A 82 -10.34 -7.61 0.08
CA THR A 82 -8.90 -7.31 0.29
C THR A 82 -8.35 -6.66 -0.97
N TYR A 83 -7.65 -5.55 -0.84
CA TYR A 83 -7.10 -4.83 -1.98
C TYR A 83 -5.64 -4.42 -1.75
N TYR A 84 -4.91 -4.28 -2.86
CA TYR A 84 -3.54 -3.78 -2.85
C TYR A 84 -3.54 -2.28 -2.67
N VAL A 85 -2.66 -1.77 -1.82
CA VAL A 85 -2.44 -0.31 -1.66
C VAL A 85 -1.00 0.08 -1.94
N PHE A 86 -0.07 -0.88 -1.95
CA PHE A 86 1.35 -0.57 -2.01
C PHE A 86 2.14 -1.73 -2.62
N HIS A 87 3.22 -1.41 -3.34
CA HIS A 87 4.21 -2.42 -3.74
C HIS A 87 5.62 -1.83 -3.81
N ASN A 88 6.62 -2.69 -3.67
CA ASN A 88 8.04 -2.34 -3.78
C ASN A 88 8.79 -3.23 -4.79
N GLY A 89 8.09 -3.75 -5.79
CA GLY A 89 8.66 -4.62 -6.81
C GLY A 89 8.58 -6.11 -6.51
N GLY A 90 8.77 -6.52 -5.27
CA GLY A 90 8.71 -7.93 -4.86
C GLY A 90 7.75 -8.20 -3.72
N GLY A 91 7.25 -7.16 -3.09
CA GLY A 91 6.32 -7.24 -1.96
C GLY A 91 5.08 -6.41 -2.15
N PHE A 92 4.01 -6.79 -1.47
CA PHE A 92 2.72 -6.11 -1.53
C PHE A 92 2.19 -5.85 -0.13
N LEU A 93 1.65 -4.66 0.08
CA LEU A 93 0.87 -4.33 1.27
C LEU A 93 -0.59 -4.23 0.85
N CYS A 94 -1.43 -4.95 1.56
CA CYS A 94 -2.87 -5.02 1.29
C CYS A 94 -3.66 -4.62 2.52
N ILE A 95 -4.89 -4.15 2.29
CA ILE A 95 -5.86 -3.88 3.35
C ILE A 95 -7.01 -4.86 3.21
N ASN A 96 -7.33 -5.54 4.31
CA ASN A 96 -8.49 -6.42 4.43
C ASN A 96 -9.62 -5.67 5.13
N THR A 97 -10.77 -5.60 4.49
CA THR A 97 -11.94 -4.87 4.97
C THR A 97 -13.07 -5.78 5.46
N GLU A 98 -12.80 -7.05 5.75
CA GLU A 98 -13.80 -7.98 6.29
C GLU A 98 -14.41 -7.47 7.59
N ASN A 99 -13.63 -6.78 8.41
CA ASN A 99 -14.12 -6.04 9.56
C ASN A 99 -13.96 -4.53 9.28
N ALA A 100 -15.01 -3.90 8.79
CA ALA A 100 -14.98 -2.48 8.40
C ALA A 100 -14.69 -1.54 9.57
N ALA A 101 -15.04 -1.91 10.80
CA ALA A 101 -14.77 -1.11 11.99
C ALA A 101 -13.31 -1.17 12.43
N ASN A 102 -12.58 -2.21 12.05
CA ASN A 102 -11.18 -2.41 12.39
C ASN A 102 -10.44 -3.10 11.24
N PRO A 103 -10.18 -2.39 10.13
CA PRO A 103 -9.48 -2.96 9.00
C PRO A 103 -8.09 -3.43 9.40
N LYS A 104 -7.67 -4.58 8.88
CA LYS A 104 -6.36 -5.14 9.10
C LYS A 104 -5.54 -5.10 7.82
N SER A 105 -4.24 -5.01 7.97
CA SER A 105 -3.32 -5.08 6.85
C SER A 105 -2.62 -6.43 6.81
N LEU A 106 -2.19 -6.80 5.63
CA LEU A 106 -1.33 -7.93 5.42
C LEU A 106 -0.23 -7.56 4.42
N VAL A 107 0.90 -8.21 4.55
CA VAL A 107 2.02 -8.02 3.64
C VAL A 107 2.54 -9.37 3.18
N TRP A 108 2.92 -9.45 1.91
CA TRP A 108 3.62 -10.62 1.40
C TRP A 108 4.76 -10.22 0.46
N TRP A 109 5.76 -11.08 0.38
CA TRP A 109 6.80 -11.07 -0.66
C TRP A 109 6.69 -12.35 -1.49
N THR A 110 7.10 -12.28 -2.73
CA THR A 110 6.91 -13.34 -3.73
C THR A 110 7.34 -14.74 -3.26
N ASN A 111 8.36 -14.86 -2.44
CA ASN A 111 8.90 -16.14 -1.98
C ASN A 111 8.78 -16.36 -0.47
N ASN A 112 7.93 -15.58 0.21
CA ASN A 112 7.78 -15.65 1.64
C ASN A 112 6.33 -15.87 2.05
N ARG A 113 6.12 -16.32 3.29
CA ARG A 113 4.78 -16.42 3.86
C ARG A 113 4.18 -15.04 4.10
N PRO A 114 2.90 -14.86 3.79
CA PRO A 114 2.19 -13.63 4.14
C PRO A 114 2.19 -13.40 5.65
N LYS A 115 2.34 -12.14 6.05
CA LYS A 115 2.14 -11.72 7.44
C LYS A 115 0.79 -11.03 7.54
N LEU A 116 -0.07 -11.53 8.43
CA LEU A 116 -1.43 -11.05 8.64
C LEU A 116 -1.53 -10.17 9.88
N GLY A 117 -2.58 -9.36 9.97
CA GLY A 117 -2.88 -8.56 11.17
C GLY A 117 -1.88 -7.43 11.45
N ILE A 118 -1.27 -6.87 10.41
CA ILE A 118 -0.26 -5.82 10.55
C ILE A 118 -0.93 -4.46 10.71
N ASP A 119 -0.37 -3.60 11.56
CA ASP A 119 -0.76 -2.21 11.64
C ASP A 119 -0.23 -1.45 10.41
N PHE A 120 -1.15 -0.96 9.58
CA PHE A 120 -0.83 -0.33 8.30
C PHE A 120 0.15 0.84 8.44
N TRP A 121 -0.15 1.77 9.34
CA TRP A 121 0.63 3.00 9.45
C TRP A 121 2.03 2.76 10.00
N SER A 122 2.16 1.89 11.00
CA SER A 122 3.46 1.53 11.56
C SER A 122 4.35 0.82 10.54
N PHE A 123 3.76 -0.06 9.74
CA PHE A 123 4.51 -0.78 8.71
C PHE A 123 4.94 0.16 7.58
N LEU A 124 4.06 1.03 7.13
CA LEU A 124 4.36 2.00 6.08
C LEU A 124 5.43 2.98 6.51
N ASP A 125 5.37 3.45 7.76
CA ASP A 125 6.36 4.35 8.35
C ASP A 125 7.75 3.71 8.37
N SER A 126 7.83 2.45 8.78
CA SER A 126 9.09 1.69 8.77
C SER A 126 9.66 1.56 7.35
N TRP A 127 8.81 1.32 6.36
CA TRP A 127 9.26 1.23 4.96
C TRP A 127 9.79 2.55 4.43
N ILE A 128 9.16 3.64 4.76
CA ILE A 128 9.63 4.98 4.38
C ILE A 128 11.02 5.25 4.95
N GLU A 129 11.25 4.94 6.22
CA GLU A 129 12.52 5.18 6.89
C GLU A 129 13.69 4.41 6.28
N ILE A 130 13.46 3.20 5.82
CA ILE A 130 14.52 2.35 5.25
C ILE A 130 14.57 2.42 3.71
N GLY A 131 13.78 3.30 3.08
CA GLY A 131 13.77 3.45 1.63
C GLY A 131 13.30 2.22 0.88
N PHE A 132 12.42 1.42 1.49
CA PHE A 132 11.90 0.17 0.93
C PHE A 132 12.95 -0.91 0.66
N LEU A 133 14.05 -0.86 1.37
CA LEU A 133 15.15 -1.83 1.24
C LEU A 133 14.86 -3.10 2.07
N TYR A 134 13.96 -3.91 1.60
CA TYR A 134 13.70 -5.23 2.17
C TYR A 134 14.05 -6.34 1.20
#